data_925a99e4bff7c26d1cb2d76c188f6a99
#
_entry.id   925a99e4bff7c26d1cb2d76c188f6a99
#
_cell.length_a   1.000
_cell.length_b   1.000
_cell.length_c   1.000
_cell.angle_alpha   90.00
_cell.angle_beta   90.00
_cell.angle_gamma   90.00
#
_symmetry.space_group_name_H-M   'P 1'
#
loop_
_entity.id
_entity.type
_entity.pdbx_description
1 polymer ?
#
loop_
_entity_poly.entity_id
_entity_poly.type
_entity_poly.pdbx_seq_one_letter_code
_entity_poly.pdbx_strand_id
1 'polypeptide(L)'
;MSAEKKYISNQQLIDWSKEVVGKIKDDDFKPDLMIGLNRGGLVPLAYISYGLNLRNNVLLDISFYEEDDKINAQKEDLGQVMYQLENMPHLKKAQKVLIVDDLVDSGHTVRVIKKLFTKIYPDKNLKIAVLYQNSDVNEYEIADYYAFIEEKKNWLVFPWDTI
;
A
#
# COMPACT_ATOMS: atom_id res chain seq x y z
N MET A 1 -13.63 7.99 22.88
CA MET A 1 -14.09 9.09 21.99
C MET A 1 -14.09 8.54 20.58
N SER A 2 -15.18 8.71 19.81
CA SER A 2 -15.18 8.32 18.39
C SER A 2 -14.18 9.21 17.64
N ALA A 3 -13.32 8.61 16.80
CA ALA A 3 -12.41 9.35 15.95
C ALA A 3 -13.22 10.33 15.07
N GLU A 4 -12.75 11.55 14.95
CA GLU A 4 -13.39 12.55 14.09
C GLU A 4 -13.12 12.18 12.61
N LYS A 5 -14.14 12.34 11.76
CA LYS A 5 -14.00 12.06 10.33
C LYS A 5 -13.29 13.22 9.62
N LYS A 6 -12.22 12.92 8.89
CA LYS A 6 -11.50 13.86 8.03
C LYS A 6 -11.71 13.48 6.57
N TYR A 7 -12.46 14.28 5.84
CA TYR A 7 -12.75 14.01 4.43
C TYR A 7 -11.61 14.49 3.54
N ILE A 8 -11.14 13.61 2.69
CA ILE A 8 -10.08 13.88 1.72
C ILE A 8 -10.70 14.29 0.39
N SER A 9 -10.27 15.43 -0.15
CA SER A 9 -10.74 15.91 -1.44
C SER A 9 -10.00 15.25 -2.61
N ASN A 10 -10.60 15.28 -3.81
CA ASN A 10 -9.92 14.84 -5.04
C ASN A 10 -8.61 15.61 -5.31
N GLN A 11 -8.58 16.91 -4.96
CA GLN A 11 -7.36 17.71 -5.12
C GLN A 11 -6.25 17.23 -4.19
N GLN A 12 -6.58 16.91 -2.93
CA GLN A 12 -5.59 16.33 -1.99
C GLN A 12 -5.06 14.98 -2.48
N LEU A 13 -5.91 14.12 -3.06
CA LEU A 13 -5.47 12.87 -3.67
C LEU A 13 -4.45 13.09 -4.78
N ILE A 14 -4.71 14.04 -5.67
CA ILE A 14 -3.80 14.40 -6.77
C ILE A 14 -2.47 14.90 -6.20
N ASP A 15 -2.53 15.82 -5.23
CA ASP A 15 -1.33 16.43 -4.66
C ASP A 15 -0.50 15.42 -3.87
N TRP A 16 -1.13 14.55 -3.09
CA TRP A 16 -0.46 13.47 -2.38
C TRP A 16 0.16 12.45 -3.34
N SER A 17 -0.55 12.11 -4.41
CA SER A 17 0.01 11.20 -5.43
C SER A 17 1.24 11.79 -6.12
N LYS A 18 1.24 13.09 -6.42
CA LYS A 18 2.41 13.81 -6.97
C LYS A 18 3.58 13.81 -5.98
N GLU A 19 3.31 14.01 -4.69
CA GLU A 19 4.33 13.98 -3.65
C GLU A 19 5.00 12.61 -3.57
N VAL A 20 4.21 11.52 -3.56
CA VAL A 20 4.72 10.14 -3.57
C VAL A 20 5.56 9.87 -4.81
N VAL A 21 5.06 10.26 -6.01
CA VAL A 21 5.81 10.12 -7.27
C VAL A 21 7.14 10.88 -7.23
N GLY A 22 7.13 12.10 -6.68
CA GLY A 22 8.34 12.90 -6.48
C GLY A 22 9.37 12.15 -5.65
N LYS A 23 8.98 11.65 -4.48
CA LYS A 23 9.86 10.90 -3.57
C LYS A 23 10.45 9.63 -4.22
N ILE A 24 9.64 8.90 -5.00
CA ILE A 24 10.10 7.71 -5.73
C ILE A 24 11.17 8.08 -6.76
N LYS A 25 10.98 9.20 -7.49
CA LYS A 25 11.94 9.70 -8.48
C LYS A 25 13.21 10.21 -7.85
N ASP A 26 13.10 10.93 -6.73
CA ASP A 26 14.26 11.48 -6.00
C ASP A 26 15.15 10.37 -5.41
N ASP A 27 14.56 9.24 -5.04
CA ASP A 27 15.27 8.04 -4.58
C ASP A 27 15.84 7.18 -5.75
N ASP A 28 15.68 7.62 -7.00
CA ASP A 28 16.03 6.89 -8.22
C ASP A 28 15.50 5.44 -8.25
N PHE A 29 14.42 5.17 -7.53
CA PHE A 29 13.77 3.88 -7.56
C PHE A 29 12.92 3.75 -8.84
N LYS A 30 13.29 2.82 -9.69
CA LYS A 30 12.62 2.54 -10.96
C LYS A 30 11.96 1.18 -10.88
N PRO A 31 10.73 1.07 -10.39
CA PRO A 31 10.02 -0.20 -10.33
C PRO A 31 9.75 -0.71 -11.76
N ASP A 32 9.84 -2.02 -11.94
CA ASP A 32 9.47 -2.70 -13.18
C ASP A 32 8.09 -3.38 -13.10
N LEU A 33 7.51 -3.40 -11.89
CA LEU A 33 6.15 -3.83 -11.61
C LEU A 33 5.56 -3.01 -10.46
N MET A 34 4.29 -2.60 -10.61
CA MET A 34 3.49 -2.10 -9.48
C MET A 34 2.36 -3.06 -9.14
N ILE A 35 2.08 -3.20 -7.85
CA ILE A 35 1.02 -4.02 -7.29
C ILE A 35 0.12 -3.15 -6.44
N GLY A 36 -1.13 -2.93 -6.88
CA GLY A 36 -2.12 -2.25 -6.05
C GLY A 36 -2.79 -3.22 -5.09
N LEU A 37 -2.88 -2.87 -3.82
CA LEU A 37 -3.65 -3.64 -2.87
C LEU A 37 -5.14 -3.34 -3.05
N ASN A 38 -5.90 -4.37 -3.30
CA ASN A 38 -7.33 -4.22 -3.54
C ASN A 38 -8.06 -4.13 -2.18
N ARG A 39 -8.89 -3.13 -1.94
CA ARG A 39 -9.44 -2.10 -2.84
C ARG A 39 -8.80 -0.72 -2.68
N GLY A 40 -8.26 -0.35 -1.49
CA GLY A 40 -7.76 0.98 -1.18
C GLY A 40 -6.69 1.48 -2.15
N GLY A 41 -5.79 0.59 -2.56
CA GLY A 41 -4.71 0.89 -3.50
C GLY A 41 -5.11 1.13 -4.95
N LEU A 42 -6.35 0.88 -5.37
CA LEU A 42 -6.78 0.99 -6.78
C LEU A 42 -6.59 2.41 -7.34
N VAL A 43 -7.09 3.41 -6.64
CA VAL A 43 -7.02 4.80 -7.11
C VAL A 43 -5.61 5.36 -7.01
N PRO A 44 -4.89 5.20 -5.88
CA PRO A 44 -3.47 5.57 -5.81
C PRO A 44 -2.61 4.90 -6.87
N LEU A 45 -2.81 3.60 -7.14
CA LEU A 45 -2.09 2.88 -8.19
C LEU A 45 -2.23 3.57 -9.54
N ALA A 46 -3.45 3.97 -9.92
CA ALA A 46 -3.69 4.67 -11.17
C ALA A 46 -2.88 5.96 -11.26
N TYR A 47 -2.99 6.85 -10.26
CA TYR A 47 -2.25 8.13 -10.27
C TYR A 47 -0.73 7.94 -10.30
N ILE A 48 -0.20 7.03 -9.46
CA ILE A 48 1.25 6.78 -9.38
C ILE A 48 1.76 6.14 -10.67
N SER A 49 0.98 5.24 -11.28
CA SER A 49 1.32 4.60 -12.56
C SER A 49 1.49 5.62 -13.68
N TYR A 50 0.56 6.57 -13.80
CA TYR A 50 0.68 7.67 -14.75
C TYR A 50 1.88 8.57 -14.42
N GLY A 51 2.09 8.91 -13.15
CA GLY A 51 3.20 9.75 -12.70
C GLY A 51 4.58 9.15 -12.97
N LEU A 52 4.72 7.81 -12.86
CA LEU A 52 5.95 7.07 -13.17
C LEU A 52 6.03 6.60 -14.64
N ASN A 53 4.96 6.78 -15.42
CA ASN A 53 4.82 6.24 -16.78
C ASN A 53 5.07 4.72 -16.84
N LEU A 54 4.60 3.98 -15.84
CA LEU A 54 4.75 2.54 -15.74
C LEU A 54 3.41 1.82 -16.01
N ARG A 55 3.37 1.00 -17.05
CA ARG A 55 2.16 0.27 -17.48
C ARG A 55 2.03 -1.14 -16.91
N ASN A 56 3.10 -1.68 -16.34
CA ASN A 56 3.09 -3.03 -15.78
C ASN A 56 2.49 -2.98 -14.38
N ASN A 57 1.17 -3.13 -14.30
CA ASN A 57 0.39 -3.03 -13.06
C ASN A 57 -0.45 -4.28 -12.87
N VAL A 58 -0.53 -4.77 -11.66
CA VAL A 58 -1.39 -5.88 -11.24
C VAL A 58 -2.05 -5.55 -9.91
N LEU A 59 -3.06 -6.32 -9.54
CA LEU A 59 -3.74 -6.21 -8.27
C LEU A 59 -3.47 -7.42 -7.39
N LEU A 60 -3.44 -7.20 -6.09
CA LEU A 60 -3.35 -8.22 -5.06
C LEU A 60 -4.53 -8.06 -4.11
N ASP A 61 -5.35 -9.10 -3.98
CA ASP A 61 -6.45 -9.09 -3.04
C ASP A 61 -5.93 -9.36 -1.64
N ILE A 62 -6.12 -8.38 -0.76
CA ILE A 62 -5.85 -8.49 0.66
C ILE A 62 -7.11 -8.07 1.41
N SER A 63 -7.68 -8.97 2.17
CA SER A 63 -8.71 -8.67 3.14
C SER A 63 -8.28 -9.19 4.49
N PHE A 64 -7.81 -8.29 5.35
CA PHE A 64 -7.66 -8.58 6.77
C PHE A 64 -8.87 -7.98 7.49
N TYR A 65 -9.72 -8.82 8.04
CA TYR A 65 -10.83 -8.37 8.87
C TYR A 65 -10.29 -7.97 10.24
N GLU A 66 -10.46 -6.70 10.59
CA GLU A 66 -10.31 -6.23 11.97
C GLU A 66 -11.64 -6.56 12.69
N GLU A 67 -11.71 -7.68 13.40
CA GLU A 67 -12.72 -7.90 14.43
C GLU A 67 -12.13 -7.47 15.77
N ASP A 68 -12.73 -6.45 16.37
CA ASP A 68 -12.55 -5.99 17.76
C ASP A 68 -11.11 -6.11 18.31
N ASP A 69 -10.22 -5.16 17.99
CA ASP A 69 -8.87 -4.97 18.56
C ASP A 69 -7.94 -6.20 18.58
N LYS A 70 -8.36 -7.31 17.97
CA LYS A 70 -7.54 -8.50 17.79
C LYS A 70 -7.37 -8.76 16.31
N ILE A 71 -6.19 -8.42 15.81
CA ILE A 71 -5.78 -8.72 14.44
C ILE A 71 -5.63 -10.24 14.30
N ASN A 72 -6.73 -10.91 14.00
CA ASN A 72 -6.76 -12.30 13.60
C ASN A 72 -6.80 -12.36 12.06
N ALA A 73 -5.65 -12.17 11.41
CA ALA A 73 -5.50 -12.69 10.06
C ALA A 73 -5.66 -14.21 10.17
N GLN A 74 -6.80 -14.73 9.70
CA GLN A 74 -7.01 -16.17 9.71
C GLN A 74 -5.92 -16.82 8.85
N LYS A 75 -5.46 -18.02 9.21
CA LYS A 75 -4.43 -18.73 8.43
C LYS A 75 -4.80 -18.90 6.95
N GLU A 76 -6.11 -18.94 6.66
CA GLU A 76 -6.67 -19.05 5.32
C GLU A 76 -6.41 -17.79 4.49
N ASP A 77 -6.53 -16.58 5.08
CA ASP A 77 -6.29 -15.32 4.39
C ASP A 77 -4.82 -15.16 4.00
N LEU A 78 -3.90 -15.56 4.89
CA LEU A 78 -2.46 -15.57 4.59
C LEU A 78 -2.12 -16.56 3.49
N GLY A 79 -2.75 -17.74 3.48
CA GLY A 79 -2.59 -18.75 2.44
C GLY A 79 -3.02 -18.25 1.07
N GLN A 80 -4.12 -17.50 1.00
CA GLN A 80 -4.62 -16.92 -0.24
C GLN A 80 -3.69 -15.82 -0.76
N VAL A 81 -3.18 -14.95 0.10
CA VAL A 81 -2.19 -13.93 -0.29
C VAL A 81 -0.91 -14.57 -0.80
N MET A 82 -0.39 -15.60 -0.11
CA MET A 82 0.77 -16.36 -0.56
C MET A 82 0.54 -16.99 -1.94
N TYR A 83 -0.60 -17.64 -2.13
CA TYR A 83 -0.97 -18.26 -3.42
C TYR A 83 -0.98 -17.24 -4.55
N GLN A 84 -1.57 -16.05 -4.35
CA GLN A 84 -1.57 -14.99 -5.34
C GLN A 84 -0.13 -14.54 -5.68
N LEU A 85 0.71 -14.28 -4.66
CA LEU A 85 2.10 -13.86 -4.86
C LEU A 85 2.90 -14.91 -5.62
N GLU A 86 2.79 -16.19 -5.27
CA GLU A 86 3.52 -17.30 -5.91
C GLU A 86 3.09 -17.55 -7.36
N ASN A 87 1.82 -17.27 -7.68
CA ASN A 87 1.22 -17.57 -8.98
C ASN A 87 1.03 -16.34 -9.89
N MET A 88 1.54 -15.17 -9.51
CA MET A 88 1.48 -13.94 -10.31
C MET A 88 2.59 -13.93 -11.38
N PRO A 89 2.27 -14.11 -12.70
CA PRO A 89 3.28 -14.23 -13.75
C PRO A 89 4.16 -12.98 -13.89
N HIS A 90 3.59 -11.79 -13.70
CA HIS A 90 4.31 -10.52 -13.77
C HIS A 90 5.36 -10.42 -12.66
N LEU A 91 5.02 -10.87 -11.46
CA LEU A 91 5.91 -10.83 -10.31
C LEU A 91 7.10 -11.77 -10.47
N LYS A 92 6.92 -12.91 -11.12
CA LYS A 92 8.03 -13.85 -11.40
C LYS A 92 9.13 -13.21 -12.25
N LYS A 93 8.78 -12.30 -13.16
CA LYS A 93 9.72 -11.61 -14.06
C LYS A 93 10.30 -10.33 -13.48
N ALA A 94 9.57 -9.67 -12.59
CA ALA A 94 9.97 -8.39 -12.00
C ALA A 94 11.14 -8.54 -11.03
N GLN A 95 11.97 -7.51 -10.92
CA GLN A 95 13.07 -7.41 -9.96
C GLN A 95 12.85 -6.29 -8.93
N LYS A 96 12.27 -5.18 -9.35
CA LYS A 96 11.96 -4.02 -8.52
C LYS A 96 10.45 -3.83 -8.45
N VAL A 97 9.86 -4.12 -7.31
CA VAL A 97 8.42 -4.13 -7.12
C VAL A 97 8.00 -3.00 -6.21
N LEU A 98 7.04 -2.21 -6.65
CA LEU A 98 6.38 -1.19 -5.84
C LEU A 98 4.96 -1.65 -5.49
N ILE A 99 4.69 -1.85 -4.21
CA ILE A 99 3.34 -2.08 -3.72
C ILE A 99 2.71 -0.73 -3.39
N VAL A 100 1.44 -0.55 -3.74
CA VAL A 100 0.70 0.69 -3.56
C VAL A 100 -0.59 0.43 -2.80
N ASP A 101 -0.82 1.24 -1.75
CA ASP A 101 -2.06 1.26 -0.99
C ASP A 101 -2.50 2.71 -0.72
N ASP A 102 -3.67 2.92 -0.15
CA ASP A 102 -4.14 4.28 0.20
C ASP A 102 -3.52 4.78 1.50
N LEU A 103 -3.52 3.95 2.54
CA LEU A 103 -3.02 4.35 3.86
C LEU A 103 -2.38 3.20 4.65
N VAL A 104 -1.54 3.57 5.60
CA VAL A 104 -1.11 2.70 6.70
C VAL A 104 -1.80 3.18 7.98
N ASP A 105 -2.66 2.34 8.53
CA ASP A 105 -3.33 2.59 9.80
C ASP A 105 -2.61 1.90 10.96
N SER A 106 -2.77 0.59 11.12
CA SER A 106 -2.11 -0.21 12.16
C SER A 106 -0.74 -0.76 11.76
N GLY A 107 -0.34 -0.63 10.49
CA GLY A 107 0.88 -1.21 9.94
C GLY A 107 0.81 -2.72 9.68
N HIS A 108 -0.28 -3.38 10.04
CA HIS A 108 -0.42 -4.83 9.92
C HIS A 108 -0.22 -5.31 8.47
N THR A 109 -0.90 -4.67 7.50
CA THR A 109 -0.79 -5.01 6.07
C THR A 109 0.65 -4.91 5.59
N VAL A 110 1.34 -3.81 5.91
CA VAL A 110 2.75 -3.59 5.53
C VAL A 110 3.64 -4.69 6.09
N ARG A 111 3.49 -5.02 7.38
CA ARG A 111 4.25 -6.08 8.03
C ARG A 111 4.04 -7.45 7.39
N VAL A 112 2.79 -7.81 7.13
CA VAL A 112 2.45 -9.10 6.51
C VAL A 112 3.02 -9.20 5.11
N ILE A 113 2.83 -8.17 4.30
CA ILE A 113 3.33 -8.13 2.93
C ILE A 113 4.86 -8.23 2.90
N LYS A 114 5.57 -7.41 3.68
CA LYS A 114 7.04 -7.47 3.76
C LYS A 114 7.52 -8.87 4.12
N LYS A 115 6.88 -9.50 5.13
CA LYS A 115 7.23 -10.85 5.58
C LYS A 115 7.00 -11.92 4.51
N LEU A 116 5.82 -11.92 3.89
CA LEU A 116 5.47 -12.93 2.87
C LEU A 116 6.32 -12.75 1.60
N PHE A 117 6.47 -11.50 1.16
CA PHE A 117 7.24 -11.18 -0.05
C PHE A 117 8.71 -11.59 0.11
N THR A 118 9.35 -11.21 1.22
CA THR A 118 10.76 -11.59 1.50
C THR A 118 10.94 -13.10 1.58
N LYS A 119 9.94 -13.82 2.12
CA LYS A 119 9.98 -15.28 2.19
C LYS A 119 9.93 -15.92 0.79
N ILE A 120 9.09 -15.40 -0.11
CA ILE A 120 8.86 -15.98 -1.45
C ILE A 120 9.92 -15.48 -2.44
N TYR A 121 10.30 -14.21 -2.35
CA TYR A 121 11.18 -13.53 -3.29
C TYR A 121 12.33 -12.77 -2.58
N PRO A 122 13.24 -13.48 -1.91
CA PRO A 122 14.29 -12.85 -1.09
C PRO A 122 15.25 -11.97 -1.89
N ASP A 123 15.40 -12.23 -3.20
CA ASP A 123 16.33 -11.51 -4.08
C ASP A 123 15.71 -10.30 -4.80
N LYS A 124 14.41 -10.06 -4.62
CA LYS A 124 13.74 -8.92 -5.25
C LYS A 124 13.75 -7.69 -4.35
N ASN A 125 13.84 -6.52 -4.98
CA ASN A 125 13.75 -5.25 -4.28
C ASN A 125 12.28 -4.83 -4.16
N LEU A 126 11.75 -4.89 -2.95
CA LEU A 126 10.39 -4.47 -2.61
C LEU A 126 10.41 -3.09 -1.95
N LYS A 127 9.55 -2.19 -2.42
CA LYS A 127 9.20 -0.95 -1.74
C LYS A 127 7.67 -0.79 -1.67
N ILE A 128 7.19 -0.06 -0.68
CA ILE A 128 5.77 0.19 -0.43
C ILE A 128 5.52 1.68 -0.43
N ALA A 129 4.48 2.11 -1.15
CA ALA A 129 4.04 3.48 -1.25
C ALA A 129 2.58 3.61 -0.80
N VAL A 130 2.29 4.63 0.00
CA VAL A 130 0.93 4.98 0.44
C VAL A 130 0.71 6.48 0.36
N LEU A 131 -0.54 6.93 0.40
CA LEU A 131 -0.83 8.35 0.45
C LEU A 131 -0.71 8.90 1.88
N TYR A 132 -1.19 8.14 2.85
CA TYR A 132 -1.17 8.51 4.26
C TYR A 132 -0.47 7.46 5.12
N GLN A 133 0.35 7.92 6.04
CA GLN A 133 1.08 7.11 7.00
C GLN A 133 0.70 7.51 8.44
N ASN A 134 0.21 6.55 9.22
CA ASN A 134 0.11 6.74 10.67
C ASN A 134 1.52 6.65 11.29
N SER A 135 1.89 7.66 12.07
CA SER A 135 3.22 7.70 12.74
C SER A 135 3.30 6.84 14.00
N ASP A 136 2.16 6.35 14.51
CA ASP A 136 2.12 5.58 15.77
C ASP A 136 2.45 4.09 15.57
N VAL A 137 2.79 3.68 14.34
CA VAL A 137 3.22 2.33 14.02
C VAL A 137 4.72 2.13 14.24
N ASN A 138 5.17 0.87 14.35
CA ASN A 138 6.58 0.56 14.45
C ASN A 138 7.33 0.93 13.16
N GLU A 139 8.63 1.22 13.26
CA GLU A 139 9.47 1.59 12.12
C GLU A 139 9.43 0.57 10.95
N TYR A 140 9.30 -0.73 11.26
CA TYR A 140 9.18 -1.80 10.24
C TYR A 140 7.82 -1.84 9.53
N GLU A 141 6.84 -1.12 10.04
CA GLU A 141 5.47 -1.02 9.52
C GLU A 141 5.25 0.27 8.74
N ILE A 142 6.25 1.15 8.69
CA ILE A 142 6.22 2.37 7.89
C ILE A 142 6.43 1.99 6.41
N ALA A 143 5.65 2.63 5.53
CA ALA A 143 5.85 2.54 4.09
C ALA A 143 7.16 3.25 3.68
N ASP A 144 7.77 2.82 2.57
CA ASP A 144 9.00 3.45 2.07
C ASP A 144 8.72 4.86 1.52
N TYR A 145 7.54 5.06 0.93
CA TYR A 145 7.10 6.34 0.40
C TYR A 145 5.70 6.68 0.89
N TYR A 146 5.51 7.87 1.39
CA TYR A 146 4.21 8.42 1.79
C TYR A 146 4.17 9.92 1.53
N ALA A 147 2.98 10.45 1.25
CA ALA A 147 2.80 11.88 1.05
C ALA A 147 2.64 12.60 2.37
N PHE A 148 1.88 12.03 3.29
CA PHE A 148 1.51 12.67 4.53
C PHE A 148 1.68 11.69 5.71
N ILE A 149 2.24 12.18 6.83
CA ILE A 149 2.43 11.41 8.06
C ILE A 149 1.92 12.23 9.25
N GLU A 150 1.10 11.63 10.08
CA GLU A 150 0.65 12.21 11.37
C GLU A 150 0.28 11.10 12.36
N GLU A 151 0.19 11.45 13.66
CA GLU A 151 -0.42 10.59 14.66
C GLU A 151 -1.89 10.32 14.31
N LYS A 152 -2.36 9.10 14.52
CA LYS A 152 -3.75 8.73 14.23
C LYS A 152 -4.71 9.44 15.17
N LYS A 153 -5.32 10.53 14.70
CA LYS A 153 -6.36 11.28 15.44
C LYS A 153 -7.72 11.17 14.78
N ASN A 154 -7.74 10.95 13.47
CA ASN A 154 -8.93 11.06 12.65
C ASN A 154 -9.18 9.78 11.83
N TRP A 155 -10.44 9.52 11.52
CA TRP A 155 -10.83 8.54 10.53
C TRP A 155 -10.82 9.20 9.15
N LEU A 156 -9.90 8.81 8.29
CA LEU A 156 -9.84 9.34 6.92
C LEU A 156 -10.97 8.76 6.08
N VAL A 157 -11.69 9.65 5.39
CA VAL A 157 -12.76 9.29 4.45
C VAL A 157 -12.31 9.75 3.07
N PHE A 158 -11.95 8.81 2.23
CA PHE A 158 -11.57 9.08 0.86
C PHE A 158 -12.79 9.27 -0.05
N PRO A 159 -12.65 9.90 -1.23
CA PRO A 159 -13.78 10.10 -2.14
C PRO A 159 -14.52 8.82 -2.52
N TRP A 160 -13.85 7.70 -2.65
CA TRP A 160 -14.46 6.41 -2.94
C TRP A 160 -15.23 5.77 -1.77
N ASP A 161 -15.02 6.22 -0.54
CA ASP A 161 -15.77 5.73 0.63
C ASP A 161 -17.18 6.32 0.71
N THR A 162 -17.50 7.27 -0.17
CA THR A 162 -18.78 7.98 -0.18
C THR A 162 -19.69 7.57 -1.34
N ILE A 163 -19.30 6.58 -2.12
CA ILE A 163 -20.07 6.06 -3.27
C ILE A 163 -21.07 5.00 -2.82
#